data_b0fd09e43a5b57dba0fbf1781d77840f
#
_entry.id   b0fd09e43a5b57dba0fbf1781d77840f
#
_cell.length_a   1.000
_cell.length_b   1.000
_cell.length_c   1.000
_cell.angle_alpha   90.00
_cell.angle_beta   90.00
_cell.angle_gamma   90.00
#
_symmetry.space_group_name_H-M   'P 1'
#
loop_
_entity.id
_entity.type
_entity.pdbx_description
1 polymer ?
#
loop_
_entity_poly.entity_id
_entity_poly.type
_entity_poly.pdbx_seq_one_letter_code
_entity_poly.pdbx_strand_id
1 'polypeptide(L)'
;MKNSKIRILSLSIEHLKNVQHGSFDFQQDVLPAKAFDQSSVIGFYGQNGSGKTTVIQALGLFKQIAMGQPLWTDMEKCINLDSNKATISIKFLIKFDDGKSYHVLYSGTIAKRATYKVGCAFAAEKLSVASEVAGKISGRMTNLFSYELNFDDKPNFTPKARYDSIVKGQEKKIQASVAMRISQEKKTSLLFSPDFFALLKDSEETEMIEIVQAINSYANFNLFTITGVHSGLISMDAVIPLSVKYRHKDATAIGDIPIGQQGPITVNEQIFDLTESVLASMADVLGALVPGLSIEPMIYGRELMNDGSMGVRYELVSVRQDKRLPIRYESEGVRKILSVLNLIIAMYNNDSFCVAIDELDAGVFEVLLGDLLKVIMESGKGQLVFTSHNLRPLEILDKQNIVFTTTNPENRYIHLKNIRPTNNLRDCYIRALNIGGQDEPLATETKFHLIRRALRNSGVKDG
;
A
#
# COMPACT_ATOMS: atom_id res chain seq x y z
N MET A 1 16.50 -0.81 19.44
CA MET A 1 16.37 -0.27 18.07
C MET A 1 16.37 1.23 18.14
N LYS A 2 17.09 1.93 17.24
CA LYS A 2 16.92 3.38 17.11
C LYS A 2 15.52 3.64 16.54
N ASN A 3 14.79 4.58 17.11
CA ASN A 3 13.55 5.05 16.54
C ASN A 3 13.84 5.81 15.24
N SER A 4 12.99 5.64 14.25
CA SER A 4 13.11 6.33 12.97
C SER A 4 11.75 6.75 12.48
N LYS A 5 11.71 7.90 11.80
CA LYS A 5 10.58 8.37 11.03
C LYS A 5 10.85 8.11 9.56
N ILE A 6 9.87 7.55 8.86
CA ILE A 6 9.99 7.21 7.44
C ILE A 6 8.82 7.77 6.66
N ARG A 7 9.12 8.34 5.49
CA ARG A 7 8.13 8.73 4.49
C ARG A 7 8.51 8.21 3.11
N ILE A 8 7.51 7.77 2.36
CA ILE A 8 7.67 7.50 0.94
C ILE A 8 7.69 8.84 0.21
N LEU A 9 8.72 9.06 -0.62
CA LEU A 9 8.86 10.25 -1.45
C LEU A 9 8.39 10.01 -2.88
N SER A 10 8.70 8.84 -3.45
CA SER A 10 8.26 8.47 -4.80
C SER A 10 8.13 6.97 -4.97
N LEU A 11 7.31 6.57 -5.94
CA LEU A 11 7.17 5.20 -6.42
C LEU A 11 7.35 5.20 -7.94
N SER A 12 8.15 4.26 -8.44
CA SER A 12 8.28 3.94 -9.85
C SER A 12 7.97 2.46 -10.07
N ILE A 13 7.22 2.18 -11.13
CA ILE A 13 6.76 0.86 -11.52
C ILE A 13 7.18 0.63 -12.97
N GLU A 14 7.84 -0.50 -13.22
CA GLU A 14 8.20 -0.93 -14.57
C GLU A 14 7.68 -2.35 -14.81
N HIS A 15 6.96 -2.53 -15.91
CA HIS A 15 6.45 -3.81 -16.41
C HIS A 15 5.63 -4.64 -15.40
N LEU A 16 4.86 -3.98 -14.53
CA LEU A 16 3.93 -4.63 -13.61
C LEU A 16 2.50 -4.52 -14.16
N LYS A 17 1.86 -5.64 -14.42
CA LYS A 17 0.52 -5.75 -15.02
C LYS A 17 0.44 -4.97 -16.34
N ASN A 18 -0.49 -4.01 -16.43
CA ASN A 18 -0.70 -3.14 -17.61
C ASN A 18 0.13 -1.86 -17.60
N VAL A 19 1.06 -1.70 -16.64
CA VAL A 19 1.99 -0.57 -16.55
C VAL A 19 3.34 -1.00 -17.10
N GLN A 20 3.76 -0.46 -18.25
CA GLN A 20 5.11 -0.64 -18.77
C GLN A 20 6.08 0.30 -18.06
N HIS A 21 5.70 1.58 -17.95
CA HIS A 21 6.40 2.54 -17.09
C HIS A 21 5.40 3.52 -16.47
N GLY A 22 5.62 3.82 -15.19
CA GLY A 22 4.84 4.83 -14.46
C GLY A 22 5.53 5.22 -13.16
N SER A 23 5.63 6.50 -12.91
CA SER A 23 6.21 7.03 -11.68
C SER A 23 5.43 8.25 -11.19
N PHE A 24 5.45 8.46 -9.89
CA PHE A 24 4.88 9.65 -9.26
C PHE A 24 5.57 9.95 -7.93
N ASP A 25 5.51 11.22 -7.56
CA ASP A 25 6.02 11.72 -6.28
C ASP A 25 4.87 11.94 -5.29
N PHE A 26 5.11 11.61 -4.02
CA PHE A 26 4.13 11.76 -2.93
C PHE A 26 3.95 13.23 -2.51
N GLN A 27 4.97 14.03 -2.69
CA GLN A 27 4.94 15.47 -2.39
C GLN A 27 5.76 16.18 -3.46
N GLN A 28 5.07 16.87 -4.36
CA GLN A 28 5.73 17.80 -5.28
C GLN A 28 6.04 19.09 -4.52
N ASP A 29 7.23 19.65 -4.74
CA ASP A 29 7.65 20.97 -4.23
C ASP A 29 7.76 21.13 -2.70
N VAL A 30 7.65 20.07 -1.91
CA VAL A 30 7.88 20.12 -0.46
C VAL A 30 9.35 19.90 -0.16
N LEU A 31 9.96 20.86 0.54
CA LEU A 31 11.33 20.70 1.05
C LEU A 31 11.37 19.46 1.98
N PRO A 32 12.37 18.56 1.84
CA PRO A 32 12.51 17.38 2.68
C PRO A 32 12.44 17.67 4.18
N ALA A 33 12.93 18.83 4.61
CA ALA A 33 12.87 19.27 6.00
C ALA A 33 11.42 19.36 6.54
N LYS A 34 10.46 19.69 5.69
CA LYS A 34 9.05 19.85 6.03
C LYS A 34 8.20 18.62 5.69
N ALA A 35 8.81 17.58 5.15
CA ALA A 35 8.07 16.40 4.70
C ALA A 35 7.24 15.72 5.81
N PHE A 36 7.62 15.86 7.08
CA PHE A 36 6.91 15.29 8.23
C PHE A 36 5.93 16.26 8.91
N ASP A 37 5.85 17.52 8.45
CA ASP A 37 5.05 18.54 9.14
C ASP A 37 3.58 18.52 8.73
N GLN A 38 3.25 17.89 7.61
CA GLN A 38 1.88 17.86 7.06
C GLN A 38 1.57 16.52 6.38
N SER A 39 0.28 16.22 6.24
CA SER A 39 -0.15 15.02 5.54
C SER A 39 0.23 15.05 4.05
N SER A 40 0.30 13.87 3.45
CA SER A 40 0.43 13.70 2.01
C SER A 40 -0.74 12.85 1.51
N VAL A 41 -1.61 13.42 0.72
CA VAL A 41 -2.77 12.73 0.14
C VAL A 41 -2.62 12.67 -1.37
N ILE A 42 -2.71 11.48 -1.97
CA ILE A 42 -2.66 11.28 -3.42
C ILE A 42 -3.82 10.43 -3.87
N GLY A 43 -4.65 10.98 -4.76
CA GLY A 43 -5.75 10.29 -5.42
C GLY A 43 -5.42 9.91 -6.87
N PHE A 44 -5.72 8.67 -7.25
CA PHE A 44 -5.54 8.16 -8.61
C PHE A 44 -6.87 8.11 -9.35
N TYR A 45 -6.92 8.75 -10.53
CA TYR A 45 -8.09 8.85 -11.38
C TYR A 45 -7.79 8.38 -12.81
N GLY A 46 -8.78 7.80 -13.46
CA GLY A 46 -8.71 7.38 -14.84
C GLY A 46 -9.67 6.23 -15.16
N GLN A 47 -9.66 5.80 -16.42
CA GLN A 47 -10.55 4.76 -16.93
C GLN A 47 -10.25 3.39 -16.28
N ASN A 48 -11.21 2.45 -16.35
CA ASN A 48 -11.00 1.08 -15.88
C ASN A 48 -9.88 0.40 -16.69
N GLY A 49 -9.04 -0.37 -15.99
CA GLY A 49 -7.89 -1.02 -16.61
C GLY A 49 -6.69 -0.11 -16.90
N SER A 50 -6.70 1.17 -16.50
CA SER A 50 -5.60 2.11 -16.74
C SER A 50 -4.46 2.06 -15.71
N GLY A 51 -4.48 1.12 -14.75
CA GLY A 51 -3.36 0.93 -13.81
C GLY A 51 -3.53 1.62 -12.44
N LYS A 52 -4.71 2.16 -12.10
CA LYS A 52 -4.96 2.72 -10.76
C LYS A 52 -4.64 1.73 -9.63
N THR A 53 -5.30 0.56 -9.67
CA THR A 53 -5.11 -0.52 -8.69
C THR A 53 -3.67 -1.03 -8.65
N THR A 54 -2.91 -0.91 -9.76
CA THR A 54 -1.52 -1.37 -9.83
C THR A 54 -0.62 -0.60 -8.85
N VAL A 55 -0.91 0.67 -8.56
CA VAL A 55 -0.19 1.47 -7.56
C VAL A 55 -0.35 0.86 -6.16
N ILE A 56 -1.59 0.57 -5.75
CA ILE A 56 -1.88 -0.01 -4.43
C ILE A 56 -1.21 -1.39 -4.30
N GLN A 57 -1.27 -2.18 -5.39
CA GLN A 57 -0.63 -3.50 -5.43
C GLN A 57 0.90 -3.42 -5.41
N ALA A 58 1.51 -2.41 -6.06
CA ALA A 58 2.96 -2.19 -6.01
C ALA A 58 3.42 -1.85 -4.58
N LEU A 59 2.68 -1.02 -3.85
CA LEU A 59 2.94 -0.75 -2.44
C LEU A 59 2.75 -2.01 -1.57
N GLY A 60 1.74 -2.83 -1.85
CA GLY A 60 1.53 -4.12 -1.18
C GLY A 60 2.65 -5.12 -1.48
N LEU A 61 3.11 -5.19 -2.72
CA LEU A 61 4.24 -6.02 -3.12
C LEU A 61 5.53 -5.56 -2.42
N PHE A 62 5.79 -4.25 -2.38
CA PHE A 62 6.92 -3.72 -1.62
C PHE A 62 6.83 -4.06 -0.14
N LYS A 63 5.64 -3.95 0.48
CA LYS A 63 5.43 -4.35 1.88
C LYS A 63 5.87 -5.80 2.11
N GLN A 64 5.41 -6.74 1.27
CA GLN A 64 5.82 -8.15 1.36
C GLN A 64 7.34 -8.32 1.22
N ILE A 65 7.94 -7.66 0.22
CA ILE A 65 9.39 -7.69 -0.03
C ILE A 65 10.15 -7.24 1.22
N ALA A 66 9.81 -6.07 1.76
CA ALA A 66 10.50 -5.47 2.89
C ALA A 66 10.25 -6.21 4.23
N MET A 67 9.16 -6.99 4.32
CA MET A 67 8.90 -7.91 5.44
C MET A 67 9.66 -9.24 5.30
N GLY A 68 10.38 -9.48 4.20
CA GLY A 68 11.05 -10.76 3.92
C GLY A 68 10.06 -11.91 3.61
N GLN A 69 8.82 -11.58 3.22
CA GLN A 69 7.79 -12.55 2.88
C GLN A 69 7.95 -13.05 1.42
N PRO A 70 7.48 -14.27 1.11
CA PRO A 70 7.46 -14.76 -0.26
C PRO A 70 6.64 -13.86 -1.18
N LEU A 71 7.04 -13.75 -2.45
CA LEU A 71 6.23 -13.09 -3.48
C LEU A 71 4.85 -13.75 -3.59
N TRP A 72 3.88 -13.00 -4.10
CA TRP A 72 2.53 -13.52 -4.34
C TRP A 72 2.55 -14.83 -5.11
N THR A 73 1.62 -15.71 -4.79
CA THR A 73 1.28 -16.83 -5.67
C THR A 73 0.94 -16.26 -7.05
N ASP A 74 1.41 -16.86 -8.12
CA ASP A 74 1.19 -16.38 -9.49
C ASP A 74 1.80 -14.99 -9.81
N MET A 75 2.84 -14.55 -9.10
CA MET A 75 3.50 -13.26 -9.38
C MET A 75 3.99 -13.17 -10.84
N GLU A 76 4.35 -14.29 -11.47
CA GLU A 76 4.74 -14.34 -12.89
C GLU A 76 3.62 -13.86 -13.82
N LYS A 77 2.34 -14.01 -13.44
CA LYS A 77 1.19 -13.50 -14.19
C LYS A 77 0.99 -11.99 -14.02
N CYS A 78 1.63 -11.41 -13.00
CA CYS A 78 1.63 -9.97 -12.76
C CYS A 78 2.75 -9.24 -13.53
N ILE A 79 3.72 -9.96 -14.09
CA ILE A 79 4.72 -9.37 -14.98
C ILE A 79 4.06 -9.07 -16.33
N ASN A 80 4.27 -7.85 -16.84
CA ASN A 80 3.69 -7.42 -18.12
C ASN A 80 3.95 -8.44 -19.26
N LEU A 81 3.00 -8.59 -20.16
CA LEU A 81 3.09 -9.57 -21.25
C LEU A 81 4.26 -9.29 -22.20
N ASP A 82 4.61 -8.03 -22.37
CA ASP A 82 5.69 -7.58 -23.24
C ASP A 82 7.06 -7.63 -22.58
N SER A 83 7.15 -8.18 -21.34
CA SER A 83 8.39 -8.26 -20.58
C SER A 83 8.56 -9.59 -19.85
N ASN A 84 9.82 -9.95 -19.60
CA ASN A 84 10.17 -11.07 -18.76
C ASN A 84 10.52 -10.65 -17.32
N LYS A 85 10.52 -9.35 -17.02
CA LYS A 85 10.84 -8.81 -15.71
C LYS A 85 9.93 -7.64 -15.33
N ALA A 86 9.72 -7.44 -14.04
CA ALA A 86 9.07 -6.27 -13.47
C ALA A 86 9.96 -5.67 -12.40
N THR A 87 9.98 -4.33 -12.31
CA THR A 87 10.78 -3.62 -11.31
C THR A 87 9.89 -2.66 -10.52
N ILE A 88 10.09 -2.64 -9.21
CA ILE A 88 9.51 -1.61 -8.32
C ILE A 88 10.66 -0.84 -7.69
N SER A 89 10.59 0.49 -7.74
CA SER A 89 11.56 1.35 -7.08
C SER A 89 10.84 2.34 -6.18
N ILE A 90 11.27 2.42 -4.91
CA ILE A 90 10.68 3.32 -3.92
C ILE A 90 11.78 4.16 -3.29
N LYS A 91 11.54 5.47 -3.25
CA LYS A 91 12.40 6.42 -2.57
C LYS A 91 11.79 6.82 -1.24
N PHE A 92 12.61 6.83 -0.20
CA PHE A 92 12.24 7.19 1.16
C PHE A 92 13.04 8.36 1.67
N LEU A 93 12.43 9.10 2.59
CA LEU A 93 13.13 9.93 3.57
C LEU A 93 13.09 9.22 4.91
N ILE A 94 14.27 8.96 5.48
CA ILE A 94 14.42 8.31 6.78
C ILE A 94 15.12 9.30 7.71
N LYS A 95 14.49 9.62 8.85
CA LYS A 95 15.08 10.44 9.92
C LYS A 95 15.22 9.60 11.19
N PHE A 96 16.41 9.57 11.74
CA PHE A 96 16.71 8.89 13.01
C PHE A 96 16.72 9.86 14.17
N ASP A 97 16.46 9.37 15.40
CA ASP A 97 16.44 10.18 16.62
C ASP A 97 17.81 10.82 16.95
N ASP A 98 18.90 10.28 16.41
CA ASP A 98 20.25 10.85 16.53
C ASP A 98 20.52 12.05 15.60
N GLY A 99 19.50 12.49 14.87
CA GLY A 99 19.55 13.63 13.93
C GLY A 99 20.03 13.29 12.52
N LYS A 100 20.42 12.04 12.24
CA LYS A 100 20.79 11.62 10.88
C LYS A 100 19.54 11.53 10.02
N SER A 101 19.67 12.01 8.78
CA SER A 101 18.62 11.94 7.77
C SER A 101 19.18 11.42 6.46
N TYR A 102 18.42 10.52 5.82
CA TYR A 102 18.84 9.86 4.59
C TYR A 102 17.71 9.85 3.56
N HIS A 103 18.06 10.15 2.30
CA HIS A 103 17.27 9.76 1.14
C HIS A 103 17.70 8.36 0.72
N VAL A 104 16.79 7.43 0.76
CA VAL A 104 17.06 6.02 0.46
C VAL A 104 16.26 5.60 -0.77
N LEU A 105 16.88 4.96 -1.73
CA LEU A 105 16.24 4.34 -2.89
C LEU A 105 16.42 2.84 -2.82
N TYR A 106 15.32 2.12 -2.69
CA TYR A 106 15.26 0.67 -2.88
C TYR A 106 14.69 0.35 -4.26
N SER A 107 15.26 -0.62 -4.95
CA SER A 107 14.76 -1.15 -6.22
C SER A 107 14.84 -2.68 -6.19
N GLY A 108 13.74 -3.36 -6.49
CA GLY A 108 13.64 -4.81 -6.60
C GLY A 108 13.13 -5.23 -7.97
N THR A 109 13.88 -6.08 -8.66
CA THR A 109 13.53 -6.64 -9.98
C THR A 109 13.21 -8.11 -9.86
N ILE A 110 12.02 -8.48 -10.32
CA ILE A 110 11.49 -9.84 -10.36
C ILE A 110 11.47 -10.29 -11.82
N ALA A 111 11.98 -11.49 -12.11
CA ALA A 111 12.02 -12.04 -13.48
C ALA A 111 11.32 -13.40 -13.57
N LYS A 112 10.66 -13.65 -14.72
CA LYS A 112 10.17 -14.97 -15.11
C LYS A 112 11.36 -15.90 -15.33
N ARG A 113 11.28 -17.13 -14.87
CA ARG A 113 12.34 -18.13 -15.00
C ARG A 113 11.80 -19.45 -15.49
N ALA A 114 12.39 -19.96 -16.58
CA ALA A 114 12.04 -21.25 -17.15
C ALA A 114 12.62 -22.45 -16.36
N THR A 115 13.73 -22.23 -15.64
CA THR A 115 14.56 -23.29 -15.02
C THR A 115 14.09 -23.72 -13.62
N TYR A 116 13.27 -22.92 -12.96
CA TYR A 116 12.76 -23.25 -11.63
C TYR A 116 11.30 -23.67 -11.69
N LYS A 117 10.91 -24.68 -10.93
CA LYS A 117 9.49 -25.08 -10.67
C LYS A 117 8.59 -23.92 -10.18
N VAL A 118 9.09 -22.70 -10.14
CA VAL A 118 8.62 -21.56 -9.38
C VAL A 118 8.38 -20.34 -10.25
N GLY A 119 8.00 -20.44 -11.47
CA GLY A 119 7.49 -19.33 -12.31
C GLY A 119 8.28 -18.00 -12.34
N CYS A 120 8.67 -17.43 -11.19
CA CYS A 120 9.45 -16.18 -11.07
C CYS A 120 10.32 -16.15 -9.79
N ALA A 121 11.35 -15.30 -9.80
CA ALA A 121 12.20 -15.02 -8.62
C ALA A 121 12.83 -13.62 -8.71
N PHE A 122 13.48 -13.17 -7.63
CA PHE A 122 14.26 -11.94 -7.68
C PHE A 122 15.48 -12.11 -8.60
N ALA A 123 15.61 -11.19 -9.56
CA ALA A 123 16.74 -11.12 -10.49
C ALA A 123 17.76 -10.08 -10.04
N ALA A 124 17.33 -9.01 -9.39
CA ALA A 124 18.20 -7.97 -8.86
C ALA A 124 17.56 -7.25 -7.68
N GLU A 125 18.38 -6.77 -6.76
CA GLU A 125 17.99 -5.81 -5.74
C GLU A 125 19.07 -4.73 -5.61
N LYS A 126 18.65 -3.51 -5.31
CA LYS A 126 19.53 -2.37 -5.13
C LYS A 126 19.05 -1.48 -3.99
N LEU A 127 19.97 -1.10 -3.12
CA LEU A 127 19.79 -0.12 -2.06
C LEU A 127 20.81 1.00 -2.23
N SER A 128 20.36 2.22 -2.41
CA SER A 128 21.20 3.41 -2.55
C SER A 128 20.81 4.47 -1.55
N VAL A 129 21.76 5.30 -1.14
CA VAL A 129 21.57 6.32 -0.11
C VAL A 129 22.23 7.64 -0.48
N ALA A 130 21.62 8.75 -0.05
CA ALA A 130 22.27 10.04 0.05
C ALA A 130 21.93 10.66 1.40
N SER A 131 22.93 11.23 2.07
CA SER A 131 22.71 11.93 3.35
C SER A 131 21.96 13.22 3.12
N GLU A 132 21.18 13.64 4.10
CA GLU A 132 20.54 14.95 4.13
C GLU A 132 21.24 15.81 5.19
N VAL A 133 21.65 17.01 4.80
CA VAL A 133 22.28 17.99 5.71
C VAL A 133 21.52 19.31 5.55
N ALA A 134 21.03 19.85 6.67
CA ALA A 134 20.27 21.11 6.72
C ALA A 134 19.06 21.14 5.73
N GLY A 135 18.35 20.02 5.59
CA GLY A 135 17.18 19.92 4.72
C GLY A 135 17.47 19.81 3.21
N LYS A 136 18.74 19.63 2.84
CA LYS A 136 19.15 19.44 1.44
C LYS A 136 19.88 18.11 1.28
N ILE A 137 19.66 17.45 0.15
CA ILE A 137 20.42 16.25 -0.22
C ILE A 137 21.88 16.64 -0.37
N SER A 138 22.75 16.03 0.44
CA SER A 138 24.19 16.23 0.38
C SER A 138 24.82 15.19 -0.51
N GLY A 139 25.29 15.64 -1.67
CA GLY A 139 26.00 14.79 -2.59
C GLY A 139 25.11 13.95 -3.51
N ARG A 140 25.75 12.97 -4.17
CA ARG A 140 25.11 12.04 -5.12
C ARG A 140 24.64 10.79 -4.37
N MET A 141 23.52 10.17 -4.84
CA MET A 141 23.11 8.86 -4.38
C MET A 141 24.24 7.83 -4.56
N THR A 142 24.65 7.20 -3.47
CA THR A 142 25.69 6.15 -3.45
C THR A 142 25.05 4.79 -3.31
N ASN A 143 25.57 3.79 -4.02
CA ASN A 143 25.11 2.41 -3.89
C ASN A 143 25.63 1.81 -2.58
N LEU A 144 24.72 1.45 -1.66
CA LEU A 144 25.07 0.72 -0.44
C LEU A 144 25.22 -0.77 -0.71
N PHE A 145 24.30 -1.33 -1.50
CA PHE A 145 24.26 -2.75 -1.80
C PHE A 145 23.44 -2.97 -3.06
N SER A 146 23.93 -3.80 -3.95
CA SER A 146 23.12 -4.35 -5.02
C SER A 146 23.66 -5.72 -5.44
N TYR A 147 22.77 -6.53 -5.97
CA TYR A 147 23.16 -7.69 -6.76
C TYR A 147 22.29 -7.77 -8.01
N GLU A 148 22.83 -8.40 -9.03
CA GLU A 148 22.13 -8.81 -10.23
C GLU A 148 22.58 -10.22 -10.59
N LEU A 149 21.64 -11.07 -10.96
CA LEU A 149 21.93 -12.45 -11.38
C LEU A 149 22.38 -12.44 -12.84
N ASN A 150 23.50 -13.10 -13.12
CA ASN A 150 23.98 -13.34 -14.48
C ASN A 150 23.21 -14.48 -15.16
N PHE A 151 23.61 -14.85 -16.38
CA PHE A 151 23.00 -15.94 -17.16
C PHE A 151 23.07 -17.31 -16.47
N ASP A 152 24.06 -17.53 -15.60
CA ASP A 152 24.24 -18.76 -14.83
C ASP A 152 23.54 -18.71 -13.47
N ASP A 153 22.65 -17.76 -13.24
CA ASP A 153 21.97 -17.51 -11.95
C ASP A 153 22.94 -17.22 -10.78
N LYS A 154 24.18 -16.78 -11.09
CA LYS A 154 25.14 -16.37 -10.07
C LYS A 154 25.02 -14.88 -9.79
N PRO A 155 24.97 -14.48 -8.50
CA PRO A 155 24.88 -13.08 -8.13
C PRO A 155 26.20 -12.33 -8.37
N ASN A 156 26.11 -11.15 -8.97
CA ASN A 156 27.18 -10.17 -9.03
C ASN A 156 26.88 -9.06 -8.02
N PHE A 157 27.65 -9.03 -6.92
CA PHE A 157 27.45 -8.06 -5.84
C PHE A 157 28.24 -6.77 -6.07
N THR A 158 27.59 -5.64 -5.81
CA THR A 158 28.21 -4.30 -5.94
C THR A 158 27.73 -3.37 -4.81
N PRO A 159 28.60 -2.60 -4.12
CA PRO A 159 30.06 -2.58 -4.26
C PRO A 159 30.72 -3.86 -3.70
N LYS A 160 31.66 -4.41 -4.43
CA LYS A 160 32.32 -5.66 -4.01
C LYS A 160 33.01 -5.53 -2.64
N ALA A 161 33.69 -4.40 -2.39
CA ALA A 161 34.35 -4.17 -1.11
C ALA A 161 33.39 -4.23 0.09
N ARG A 162 32.15 -3.69 -0.06
CA ARG A 162 31.13 -3.74 1.00
C ARG A 162 30.58 -5.16 1.17
N TYR A 163 30.30 -5.86 0.08
CA TYR A 163 29.90 -7.25 0.17
C TYR A 163 30.97 -8.10 0.87
N ASP A 164 32.25 -7.92 0.51
CA ASP A 164 33.37 -8.63 1.13
C ASP A 164 33.53 -8.29 2.62
N SER A 165 33.12 -7.08 3.07
CA SER A 165 33.09 -6.71 4.50
C SER A 165 31.99 -7.47 5.26
N ILE A 166 30.83 -7.71 4.63
CA ILE A 166 29.72 -8.46 5.23
C ILE A 166 30.08 -9.95 5.35
N VAL A 167 30.74 -10.53 4.34
CA VAL A 167 31.02 -11.97 4.24
C VAL A 167 32.49 -12.32 4.54
N LYS A 168 33.10 -11.65 5.55
CA LYS A 168 34.49 -11.91 5.94
C LYS A 168 34.70 -13.37 6.33
N GLY A 169 35.60 -14.06 5.64
CA GLY A 169 35.96 -15.47 5.88
C GLY A 169 35.15 -16.48 5.07
N GLN A 170 35.63 -17.70 5.01
CA GLN A 170 35.05 -18.76 4.18
C GLN A 170 33.64 -19.17 4.66
N GLU A 171 33.45 -19.25 5.97
CA GLU A 171 32.19 -19.66 6.58
C GLU A 171 31.04 -18.67 6.20
N LYS A 172 31.25 -17.35 6.38
CA LYS A 172 30.24 -16.34 6.02
C LYS A 172 29.95 -16.29 4.52
N LYS A 173 30.94 -16.59 3.66
CA LYS A 173 30.72 -16.74 2.20
C LYS A 173 29.80 -17.91 1.89
N ILE A 174 29.99 -19.06 2.56
CA ILE A 174 29.10 -20.21 2.41
C ILE A 174 27.69 -19.85 2.90
N GLN A 175 27.55 -19.24 4.08
CA GLN A 175 26.28 -18.81 4.64
C GLN A 175 25.53 -17.83 3.70
N ALA A 176 26.23 -16.85 3.11
CA ALA A 176 25.64 -15.93 2.13
C ALA A 176 25.17 -16.64 0.86
N SER A 177 25.91 -17.63 0.37
CA SER A 177 25.51 -18.45 -0.77
C SER A 177 24.26 -19.29 -0.46
N VAL A 178 24.19 -19.83 0.75
CA VAL A 178 22.99 -20.57 1.24
C VAL A 178 21.81 -19.63 1.39
N ALA A 179 21.99 -18.44 2.00
CA ALA A 179 20.95 -17.42 2.12
C ALA A 179 20.39 -17.02 0.76
N MET A 180 21.26 -16.80 -0.24
CA MET A 180 20.85 -16.50 -1.61
C MET A 180 19.99 -17.62 -2.19
N ARG A 181 20.45 -18.88 -2.06
CA ARG A 181 19.71 -20.03 -2.59
C ARG A 181 18.33 -20.19 -1.92
N ILE A 182 18.28 -20.06 -0.60
CA ILE A 182 17.01 -20.10 0.16
C ILE A 182 16.07 -18.99 -0.31
N SER A 183 16.58 -17.76 -0.47
CA SER A 183 15.77 -16.63 -0.95
C SER A 183 15.21 -16.88 -2.35
N GLN A 184 16.00 -17.48 -3.25
CA GLN A 184 15.53 -17.86 -4.60
C GLN A 184 14.45 -18.94 -4.54
N GLU A 185 14.64 -19.99 -3.75
CA GLU A 185 13.67 -21.10 -3.61
C GLU A 185 12.36 -20.63 -2.95
N LYS A 186 12.46 -19.80 -1.93
CA LYS A 186 11.29 -19.23 -1.21
C LYS A 186 10.67 -18.02 -1.92
N LYS A 187 11.27 -17.51 -3.00
CA LYS A 187 10.86 -16.28 -3.69
C LYS A 187 10.87 -15.04 -2.79
N THR A 188 11.80 -14.94 -1.87
CA THR A 188 11.93 -13.80 -0.96
C THR A 188 13.05 -12.87 -1.40
N SER A 189 12.99 -11.62 -0.96
CA SER A 189 14.14 -10.70 -1.05
C SER A 189 15.33 -11.26 -0.31
N LEU A 190 16.54 -11.15 -0.89
CA LEU A 190 17.77 -11.47 -0.19
C LEU A 190 18.05 -10.43 0.90
N LEU A 191 17.94 -9.14 0.55
CA LEU A 191 18.29 -8.02 1.44
C LEU A 191 17.48 -8.03 2.74
N PHE A 192 16.19 -8.38 2.65
CA PHE A 192 15.27 -8.45 3.80
C PHE A 192 15.08 -9.88 4.35
N SER A 193 15.83 -10.88 3.83
CA SER A 193 15.77 -12.23 4.38
C SER A 193 16.39 -12.30 5.78
N PRO A 194 15.83 -13.11 6.69
CA PRO A 194 16.43 -13.29 8.03
C PRO A 194 17.88 -13.76 7.99
N ASP A 195 18.20 -14.68 7.06
CA ASP A 195 19.50 -15.29 6.94
C ASP A 195 20.58 -14.28 6.51
N PHE A 196 20.31 -13.47 5.49
CA PHE A 196 21.24 -12.42 5.06
C PHE A 196 21.31 -11.27 6.06
N PHE A 197 20.19 -10.92 6.69
CA PHE A 197 20.18 -9.88 7.70
C PHE A 197 20.97 -10.27 8.97
N ALA A 198 21.02 -11.54 9.32
CA ALA A 198 21.90 -12.05 10.39
C ALA A 198 23.38 -11.81 10.05
N LEU A 199 23.80 -12.13 8.82
CA LEU A 199 25.17 -11.85 8.35
C LEU A 199 25.49 -10.35 8.35
N LEU A 200 24.53 -9.53 7.92
CA LEU A 200 24.67 -8.08 7.90
C LEU A 200 24.85 -7.52 9.32
N LYS A 201 24.07 -8.00 10.29
CA LYS A 201 24.21 -7.60 11.71
C LYS A 201 25.57 -7.89 12.31
N ASP A 202 26.20 -8.97 11.85
CA ASP A 202 27.55 -9.38 12.29
C ASP A 202 28.68 -8.65 11.56
N SER A 203 28.34 -7.65 10.73
CA SER A 203 29.30 -6.86 9.95
C SER A 203 29.51 -5.47 10.57
N GLU A 204 30.48 -4.74 10.03
CA GLU A 204 30.78 -3.35 10.42
C GLU A 204 29.90 -2.32 9.68
N GLU A 205 28.95 -2.77 8.83
CA GLU A 205 28.11 -1.93 7.94
C GLU A 205 26.92 -1.31 8.71
N THR A 206 27.20 -0.54 9.76
CA THR A 206 26.19 0.01 10.70
C THR A 206 25.13 0.85 10.01
N GLU A 207 25.50 1.69 9.03
CA GLU A 207 24.56 2.51 8.24
C GLU A 207 23.55 1.64 7.48
N MET A 208 24.03 0.60 6.82
CA MET A 208 23.19 -0.32 6.06
C MET A 208 22.25 -1.12 6.99
N ILE A 209 22.76 -1.56 8.15
CA ILE A 209 21.96 -2.26 9.16
C ILE A 209 20.80 -1.37 9.63
N GLU A 210 21.08 -0.12 10.01
CA GLU A 210 20.08 0.84 10.49
C GLU A 210 19.00 1.10 9.43
N ILE A 211 19.39 1.31 8.16
CA ILE A 211 18.47 1.58 7.06
C ILE A 211 17.60 0.36 6.74
N VAL A 212 18.18 -0.83 6.59
CA VAL A 212 17.44 -2.06 6.27
C VAL A 212 16.44 -2.37 7.40
N GLN A 213 16.86 -2.21 8.66
CA GLN A 213 16.01 -2.43 9.81
C GLN A 213 14.87 -1.41 9.89
N ALA A 214 15.13 -0.13 9.58
CA ALA A 214 14.13 0.92 9.55
C ALA A 214 13.07 0.64 8.47
N ILE A 215 13.48 0.26 7.25
CA ILE A 215 12.56 -0.10 6.16
C ILE A 215 11.72 -1.33 6.51
N ASN A 216 12.34 -2.39 7.05
CA ASN A 216 11.62 -3.58 7.50
C ASN A 216 10.58 -3.24 8.58
N SER A 217 10.98 -2.46 9.60
CA SER A 217 10.06 -2.00 10.64
C SER A 217 8.91 -1.15 10.09
N TYR A 218 9.21 -0.24 9.14
CA TYR A 218 8.19 0.56 8.48
C TYR A 218 7.18 -0.30 7.71
N ALA A 219 7.65 -1.27 6.94
CA ALA A 219 6.80 -2.19 6.18
C ALA A 219 5.88 -3.02 7.11
N ASN A 220 6.42 -3.47 8.25
CA ASN A 220 5.65 -4.25 9.22
C ASN A 220 4.59 -3.40 9.95
N PHE A 221 4.96 -2.18 10.39
CA PHE A 221 4.17 -1.45 11.38
C PHE A 221 3.51 -0.16 10.87
N ASN A 222 3.91 0.36 9.73
CA ASN A 222 3.49 1.69 9.27
C ASN A 222 2.98 1.75 7.82
N LEU A 223 3.15 0.70 7.02
CA LEU A 223 2.62 0.63 5.67
C LEU A 223 1.44 -0.33 5.61
N PHE A 224 0.26 0.17 5.21
CA PHE A 224 -0.97 -0.62 5.07
C PHE A 224 -1.54 -0.48 3.67
N THR A 225 -1.98 -1.60 3.11
CA THR A 225 -2.59 -1.64 1.78
C THR A 225 -3.92 -2.38 1.85
N ILE A 226 -4.98 -1.68 1.49
CA ILE A 226 -6.35 -2.20 1.40
C ILE A 226 -6.68 -2.38 -0.08
N THR A 227 -6.84 -3.61 -0.50
CA THR A 227 -7.08 -3.94 -1.92
C THR A 227 -8.56 -4.20 -2.18
N GLY A 228 -8.95 -4.33 -3.43
CA GLY A 228 -10.31 -4.72 -3.83
C GLY A 228 -10.80 -6.05 -3.22
N VAL A 229 -9.90 -6.91 -2.72
CA VAL A 229 -10.29 -8.13 -1.98
C VAL A 229 -11.06 -7.79 -0.71
N HIS A 230 -10.65 -6.77 0.05
CA HIS A 230 -11.37 -6.32 1.24
C HIS A 230 -12.78 -5.84 0.89
N SER A 231 -12.91 -5.03 -0.16
CA SER A 231 -14.22 -4.58 -0.67
C SER A 231 -15.06 -5.76 -1.15
N GLY A 232 -14.47 -6.73 -1.83
CA GLY A 232 -15.14 -7.95 -2.27
C GLY A 232 -15.70 -8.78 -1.11
N LEU A 233 -14.95 -8.96 -0.02
CA LEU A 233 -15.41 -9.68 1.18
C LEU A 233 -16.62 -8.98 1.82
N ILE A 234 -16.64 -7.65 1.84
CA ILE A 234 -17.75 -6.84 2.37
C ILE A 234 -18.98 -6.97 1.47
N SER A 235 -18.81 -6.82 0.14
CA SER A 235 -19.92 -6.86 -0.82
C SER A 235 -20.53 -8.25 -0.96
N MET A 236 -19.75 -9.31 -0.73
CA MET A 236 -20.25 -10.70 -0.70
C MET A 236 -20.93 -11.11 0.62
N ASP A 237 -21.07 -10.17 1.55
CA ASP A 237 -21.59 -10.40 2.91
C ASP A 237 -20.89 -11.56 3.65
N ALA A 238 -19.60 -11.75 3.37
CA ALA A 238 -18.81 -12.81 3.99
C ALA A 238 -18.24 -12.35 5.34
N VAL A 239 -17.38 -11.32 5.30
CA VAL A 239 -16.66 -10.78 6.47
C VAL A 239 -16.42 -9.30 6.26
N ILE A 240 -16.47 -8.49 7.33
CA ILE A 240 -15.88 -7.17 7.37
C ILE A 240 -14.46 -7.32 7.93
N PRO A 241 -13.39 -7.16 7.13
CA PRO A 241 -12.04 -7.15 7.64
C PRO A 241 -11.80 -5.81 8.35
N LEU A 242 -11.89 -5.80 9.67
CA LEU A 242 -11.58 -4.61 10.47
C LEU A 242 -10.05 -4.47 10.55
N SER A 243 -9.51 -3.65 9.67
CA SER A 243 -8.06 -3.40 9.61
C SER A 243 -7.62 -2.57 10.81
N VAL A 244 -6.68 -3.08 11.59
CA VAL A 244 -6.28 -2.47 12.85
C VAL A 244 -4.78 -2.26 12.97
N LYS A 245 -4.43 -1.14 13.59
CA LYS A 245 -3.18 -0.92 14.28
C LYS A 245 -3.51 -0.38 15.67
N TYR A 246 -3.42 -1.24 16.66
CA TYR A 246 -3.74 -0.88 18.03
C TYR A 246 -2.54 -1.11 18.94
N ARG A 247 -2.17 -0.09 19.70
CA ARG A 247 -1.06 -0.14 20.67
C ARG A 247 -1.61 -0.12 22.08
N HIS A 248 -1.30 -1.15 22.85
CA HIS A 248 -1.63 -1.22 24.27
C HIS A 248 -0.36 -1.51 25.08
N LYS A 249 0.01 -0.60 25.97
CA LYS A 249 1.27 -0.68 26.75
C LYS A 249 2.46 -0.95 25.80
N ASP A 250 3.11 -2.09 25.94
CA ASP A 250 4.31 -2.48 25.18
C ASP A 250 4.00 -3.36 23.95
N ALA A 251 2.74 -3.69 23.73
CA ALA A 251 2.30 -4.53 22.61
C ALA A 251 1.63 -3.71 21.51
N THR A 252 1.87 -4.09 20.25
CA THR A 252 1.17 -3.53 19.10
C THR A 252 0.50 -4.66 18.34
N ALA A 253 -0.83 -4.61 18.22
CA ALA A 253 -1.62 -5.51 17.39
C ALA A 253 -1.80 -4.90 16.00
N ILE A 254 -1.54 -5.69 14.96
CA ILE A 254 -1.65 -5.30 13.56
C ILE A 254 -2.26 -6.44 12.78
N GLY A 255 -3.19 -6.13 11.90
CA GLY A 255 -3.82 -7.10 11.02
C GLY A 255 -5.27 -6.77 10.78
N ASP A 256 -6.00 -7.78 10.33
CA ASP A 256 -7.44 -7.68 10.12
C ASP A 256 -8.17 -8.56 11.15
N ILE A 257 -9.09 -7.96 11.91
CA ILE A 257 -10.01 -8.71 12.76
C ILE A 257 -11.22 -9.05 11.90
N PRO A 258 -11.52 -10.34 11.69
CA PRO A 258 -12.68 -10.74 10.90
C PRO A 258 -13.96 -10.51 11.70
N ILE A 259 -14.85 -9.65 11.19
CA ILE A 259 -16.17 -9.43 11.75
C ILE A 259 -17.19 -10.20 10.90
N GLY A 260 -17.87 -11.17 11.49
CA GLY A 260 -18.84 -12.01 10.78
C GLY A 260 -20.03 -11.21 10.26
N GLN A 261 -20.41 -11.46 9.01
CA GLN A 261 -21.61 -10.88 8.41
C GLN A 261 -22.77 -11.88 8.28
N GLN A 262 -22.52 -13.16 8.46
CA GLN A 262 -23.56 -14.19 8.36
C GLN A 262 -24.22 -14.53 9.72
N GLY A 263 -23.77 -13.92 10.80
CA GLY A 263 -24.26 -14.11 12.17
C GLY A 263 -23.16 -14.00 13.20
N PRO A 264 -23.46 -14.35 14.47
CA PRO A 264 -22.47 -14.29 15.54
C PRO A 264 -21.28 -15.21 15.26
N ILE A 265 -20.09 -14.73 15.57
CA ILE A 265 -18.83 -15.50 15.49
C ILE A 265 -18.25 -15.71 16.88
N THR A 266 -17.46 -16.78 17.05
CA THR A 266 -16.71 -17.04 18.28
C THR A 266 -15.23 -16.75 18.03
N VAL A 267 -14.66 -15.89 18.86
CA VAL A 267 -13.22 -15.57 18.84
C VAL A 267 -12.64 -15.75 20.24
N ASN A 268 -11.32 -15.90 20.37
CA ASN A 268 -10.69 -15.94 21.68
C ASN A 268 -10.86 -14.60 22.43
N GLU A 269 -10.78 -14.64 23.76
CA GLU A 269 -11.00 -13.44 24.60
C GLU A 269 -10.05 -12.29 24.22
N GLN A 270 -8.79 -12.57 23.87
CA GLN A 270 -7.81 -11.54 23.50
C GLN A 270 -8.21 -10.78 22.20
N ILE A 271 -8.74 -11.50 21.21
CA ILE A 271 -9.24 -10.88 19.98
C ILE A 271 -10.51 -10.09 20.26
N PHE A 272 -11.38 -10.59 21.16
CA PHE A 272 -12.58 -9.88 21.56
C PHE A 272 -12.26 -8.57 22.28
N ASP A 273 -11.37 -8.61 23.30
CA ASP A 273 -10.93 -7.43 24.06
C ASP A 273 -10.26 -6.38 23.11
N LEU A 274 -9.48 -6.87 22.14
CA LEU A 274 -8.88 -6.00 21.12
C LEU A 274 -9.98 -5.36 20.26
N THR A 275 -11.01 -6.12 19.88
CA THR A 275 -12.13 -5.58 19.09
C THR A 275 -12.88 -4.50 19.84
N GLU A 276 -13.21 -4.71 21.13
CA GLU A 276 -13.85 -3.69 21.97
C GLU A 276 -12.99 -2.43 22.07
N SER A 277 -11.70 -2.60 22.35
CA SER A 277 -10.76 -1.48 22.46
C SER A 277 -10.62 -0.66 21.17
N VAL A 278 -10.60 -1.33 20.03
CA VAL A 278 -10.55 -0.70 18.70
C VAL A 278 -11.86 0.05 18.42
N LEU A 279 -13.01 -0.56 18.65
CA LEU A 279 -14.32 0.09 18.48
C LEU A 279 -14.46 1.32 19.36
N ALA A 280 -14.05 1.24 20.63
CA ALA A 280 -14.06 2.39 21.55
C ALA A 280 -13.15 3.53 21.01
N SER A 281 -11.99 3.21 20.45
CA SER A 281 -11.09 4.22 19.89
C SER A 281 -11.64 4.91 18.62
N MET A 282 -12.61 4.31 17.95
CA MET A 282 -13.22 4.84 16.72
C MET A 282 -14.57 5.53 16.97
N ALA A 283 -15.17 5.35 18.15
CA ALA A 283 -16.56 5.73 18.42
C ALA A 283 -16.86 7.19 18.13
N ASP A 284 -16.05 8.12 18.61
CA ASP A 284 -16.25 9.56 18.42
C ASP A 284 -16.14 9.95 16.94
N VAL A 285 -15.14 9.41 16.24
CA VAL A 285 -14.92 9.70 14.81
C VAL A 285 -16.05 9.11 13.97
N LEU A 286 -16.49 7.89 14.28
CA LEU A 286 -17.62 7.25 13.59
C LEU A 286 -18.90 8.02 13.78
N GLY A 287 -19.20 8.46 15.03
CA GLY A 287 -20.38 9.27 15.35
C GLY A 287 -20.36 10.65 14.67
N ALA A 288 -19.17 11.24 14.46
CA ALA A 288 -19.01 12.49 13.71
C ALA A 288 -19.20 12.28 12.20
N LEU A 289 -18.70 11.17 11.63
CA LEU A 289 -18.84 10.83 10.21
C LEU A 289 -20.27 10.40 9.85
N VAL A 290 -20.93 9.65 10.72
CA VAL A 290 -22.31 9.17 10.54
C VAL A 290 -23.13 9.53 11.77
N PRO A 291 -23.75 10.72 11.79
CA PRO A 291 -24.44 11.23 12.96
C PRO A 291 -25.49 10.26 13.53
N GLY A 292 -25.41 10.03 14.84
CA GLY A 292 -26.31 9.14 15.55
C GLY A 292 -26.02 7.64 15.41
N LEU A 293 -24.91 7.26 14.78
CA LEU A 293 -24.46 5.88 14.68
C LEU A 293 -23.42 5.58 15.77
N SER A 294 -23.64 4.53 16.54
CA SER A 294 -22.60 3.83 17.31
C SER A 294 -22.54 2.36 16.93
N ILE A 295 -21.38 1.72 17.14
CA ILE A 295 -21.19 0.29 16.88
C ILE A 295 -20.76 -0.36 18.19
N GLU A 296 -21.44 -1.42 18.56
CA GLU A 296 -21.23 -2.15 19.81
C GLU A 296 -21.19 -3.66 19.57
N PRO A 297 -20.39 -4.43 20.33
CA PRO A 297 -20.49 -5.89 20.32
C PRO A 297 -21.72 -6.33 21.13
N MET A 298 -22.53 -7.19 20.55
CA MET A 298 -23.60 -7.90 21.24
C MET A 298 -23.12 -9.33 21.57
N ILE A 299 -22.92 -9.60 22.85
CA ILE A 299 -22.39 -10.88 23.34
C ILE A 299 -23.54 -11.87 23.51
N TYR A 300 -23.39 -13.07 22.92
CA TYR A 300 -24.37 -14.18 23.06
C TYR A 300 -23.97 -15.19 24.13
N GLY A 301 -22.70 -15.29 24.46
CA GLY A 301 -22.18 -16.20 25.47
C GLY A 301 -20.69 -16.45 25.36
N ARG A 302 -20.20 -17.36 26.19
CA ARG A 302 -18.82 -17.85 26.16
C ARG A 302 -18.84 -19.33 25.83
N GLU A 303 -17.97 -19.77 24.94
CA GLU A 303 -17.94 -21.16 24.42
C GLU A 303 -16.50 -21.67 24.44
N LEU A 304 -16.37 -22.99 24.66
CA LEU A 304 -15.07 -23.65 24.55
C LEU A 304 -14.70 -23.79 23.05
N MET A 305 -13.54 -23.31 22.68
CA MET A 305 -13.02 -23.41 21.31
C MET A 305 -12.33 -24.78 21.07
N ASN A 306 -12.07 -25.08 19.80
CA ASN A 306 -11.44 -26.36 19.41
C ASN A 306 -10.02 -26.56 19.96
N ASP A 307 -9.32 -25.46 20.28
CA ASP A 307 -7.98 -25.46 20.88
C ASP A 307 -8.00 -25.55 22.42
N GLY A 308 -9.19 -25.68 23.03
CA GLY A 308 -9.38 -25.75 24.48
C GLY A 308 -9.38 -24.39 25.18
N SER A 309 -9.24 -23.28 24.47
CA SER A 309 -9.37 -21.95 25.04
C SER A 309 -10.83 -21.51 25.15
N MET A 310 -11.11 -20.54 26.05
CA MET A 310 -12.44 -19.91 26.12
C MET A 310 -12.55 -18.85 25.03
N GLY A 311 -13.65 -18.88 24.29
CA GLY A 311 -14.00 -17.90 23.29
C GLY A 311 -15.26 -17.11 23.67
N VAL A 312 -15.40 -15.92 23.11
CA VAL A 312 -16.57 -15.06 23.21
C VAL A 312 -17.35 -15.13 21.91
N ARG A 313 -18.62 -15.53 21.99
CA ARG A 313 -19.55 -15.52 20.86
C ARG A 313 -20.28 -14.19 20.80
N TYR A 314 -20.06 -13.44 19.73
CA TYR A 314 -20.61 -12.08 19.56
C TYR A 314 -20.90 -11.77 18.09
N GLU A 315 -21.71 -10.73 17.87
CA GLU A 315 -21.80 -10.03 16.59
C GLU A 315 -21.75 -8.52 16.84
N LEU A 316 -21.34 -7.75 15.83
CA LEU A 316 -21.42 -6.30 15.91
C LEU A 316 -22.84 -5.83 15.55
N VAL A 317 -23.32 -4.87 16.34
CA VAL A 317 -24.60 -4.19 16.10
C VAL A 317 -24.37 -2.70 15.95
N SER A 318 -25.08 -2.09 15.00
CA SER A 318 -25.23 -0.65 14.94
C SER A 318 -26.37 -0.23 15.86
N VAL A 319 -26.18 0.88 16.55
CA VAL A 319 -27.16 1.46 17.46
C VAL A 319 -27.51 2.86 16.99
N ARG A 320 -28.83 3.12 16.82
CA ARG A 320 -29.39 4.43 16.50
C ARG A 320 -30.69 4.62 17.29
N GLN A 321 -30.76 5.68 18.10
CA GLN A 321 -31.97 5.99 18.88
C GLN A 321 -32.52 4.76 19.61
N ASP A 322 -31.69 4.04 20.37
CA ASP A 322 -32.00 2.81 21.12
C ASP A 322 -32.37 1.57 20.30
N LYS A 323 -32.38 1.66 18.97
CA LYS A 323 -32.58 0.52 18.07
C LYS A 323 -31.27 -0.14 17.73
N ARG A 324 -31.19 -1.46 17.93
CA ARG A 324 -30.03 -2.28 17.60
C ARG A 324 -30.27 -3.05 16.33
N LEU A 325 -29.35 -2.95 15.39
CA LEU A 325 -29.40 -3.65 14.10
C LEU A 325 -28.08 -4.37 13.87
N PRO A 326 -28.05 -5.68 13.59
CA PRO A 326 -26.82 -6.36 13.21
C PRO A 326 -26.11 -5.65 12.06
N ILE A 327 -24.77 -5.52 12.17
CA ILE A 327 -23.94 -4.71 11.24
C ILE A 327 -24.08 -5.17 9.77
N ARG A 328 -24.43 -6.42 9.53
CA ARG A 328 -24.69 -6.95 8.19
C ARG A 328 -25.82 -6.28 7.44
N TYR A 329 -26.77 -5.64 8.15
CA TYR A 329 -27.89 -4.91 7.57
C TYR A 329 -27.60 -3.42 7.37
N GLU A 330 -26.42 -2.95 7.79
CA GLU A 330 -25.98 -1.60 7.46
C GLU A 330 -25.57 -1.48 5.98
N SER A 331 -25.57 -0.24 5.48
CA SER A 331 -25.12 0.02 4.12
C SER A 331 -23.68 -0.41 3.90
N GLU A 332 -23.34 -0.77 2.66
CA GLU A 332 -21.97 -1.13 2.29
C GLU A 332 -20.96 -0.03 2.65
N GLY A 333 -21.37 1.25 2.49
CA GLY A 333 -20.55 2.40 2.85
C GLY A 333 -20.22 2.48 4.35
N VAL A 334 -21.16 2.21 5.24
CA VAL A 334 -20.91 2.16 6.68
C VAL A 334 -19.95 1.02 7.01
N ARG A 335 -20.16 -0.15 6.42
CA ARG A 335 -19.28 -1.32 6.60
C ARG A 335 -17.86 -1.07 6.07
N LYS A 336 -17.75 -0.38 4.94
CA LYS A 336 -16.46 0.02 4.35
C LYS A 336 -15.73 1.01 5.26
N ILE A 337 -16.40 2.07 5.71
CA ILE A 337 -15.80 3.05 6.64
C ILE A 337 -15.32 2.33 7.90
N LEU A 338 -16.16 1.49 8.50
CA LEU A 338 -15.80 0.72 9.70
C LEU A 338 -14.51 -0.10 9.46
N SER A 339 -14.38 -0.73 8.30
CA SER A 339 -13.24 -1.60 7.98
C SER A 339 -11.89 -0.86 7.94
N VAL A 340 -11.87 0.42 7.57
CA VAL A 340 -10.62 1.18 7.36
C VAL A 340 -10.41 2.31 8.36
N LEU A 341 -11.41 2.66 9.16
CA LEU A 341 -11.41 3.86 10.00
C LEU A 341 -10.25 3.88 11.02
N ASN A 342 -9.94 2.74 11.64
CA ASN A 342 -8.83 2.66 12.58
C ASN A 342 -7.48 3.01 11.92
N LEU A 343 -7.25 2.55 10.67
CA LEU A 343 -6.04 2.90 9.93
C LEU A 343 -6.02 4.38 9.53
N ILE A 344 -7.17 4.95 9.18
CA ILE A 344 -7.29 6.38 8.88
C ILE A 344 -6.96 7.20 10.14
N ILE A 345 -7.47 6.81 11.30
CA ILE A 345 -7.15 7.46 12.58
C ILE A 345 -5.65 7.34 12.90
N ALA A 346 -5.07 6.15 12.70
CA ALA A 346 -3.64 5.94 12.91
C ALA A 346 -2.78 6.81 11.97
N MET A 347 -3.17 6.91 10.70
CA MET A 347 -2.53 7.76 9.70
C MET A 347 -2.68 9.25 10.03
N TYR A 348 -3.86 9.69 10.45
CA TYR A 348 -4.10 11.07 10.83
C TYR A 348 -3.16 11.54 11.96
N ASN A 349 -2.83 10.66 12.92
CA ASN A 349 -2.04 10.98 14.10
C ASN A 349 -0.54 10.67 13.99
N ASN A 350 -0.10 9.94 12.95
CA ASN A 350 1.30 9.46 12.85
C ASN A 350 1.94 9.87 11.52
N ASP A 351 2.99 10.67 11.60
CA ASP A 351 3.73 11.21 10.47
C ASP A 351 4.51 10.16 9.63
N SER A 352 4.78 9.00 10.19
CA SER A 352 5.42 7.86 9.54
C SER A 352 4.44 6.79 9.06
N PHE A 353 3.14 7.06 9.04
CA PHE A 353 2.14 6.08 8.67
C PHE A 353 1.66 6.29 7.23
N CYS A 354 1.60 5.22 6.45
CA CYS A 354 1.08 5.24 5.09
C CYS A 354 -0.04 4.22 4.92
N VAL A 355 -1.19 4.69 4.45
CA VAL A 355 -2.32 3.85 4.06
C VAL A 355 -2.57 3.99 2.58
N ALA A 356 -2.64 2.87 1.87
CA ALA A 356 -2.99 2.81 0.46
C ALA A 356 -4.31 2.04 0.29
N ILE A 357 -5.36 2.67 -0.22
CA ILE A 357 -6.72 2.12 -0.29
C ILE A 357 -7.21 2.10 -1.73
N ASP A 358 -7.52 0.91 -2.23
CA ASP A 358 -8.18 0.75 -3.53
C ASP A 358 -9.68 1.02 -3.41
N GLU A 359 -10.23 1.80 -4.35
CA GLU A 359 -11.66 2.17 -4.39
C GLU A 359 -12.17 2.73 -3.06
N LEU A 360 -11.50 3.77 -2.54
CA LEU A 360 -11.86 4.41 -1.26
C LEU A 360 -13.33 4.89 -1.24
N ASP A 361 -13.86 5.25 -2.40
CA ASP A 361 -15.23 5.75 -2.62
C ASP A 361 -16.29 4.64 -2.70
N ALA A 362 -15.93 3.37 -2.76
CA ALA A 362 -16.90 2.29 -2.91
C ALA A 362 -17.93 2.29 -1.77
N GLY A 363 -19.20 2.57 -2.12
CA GLY A 363 -20.31 2.65 -1.18
C GLY A 363 -20.31 3.86 -0.24
N VAL A 364 -19.30 4.72 -0.26
CA VAL A 364 -19.19 5.91 0.60
C VAL A 364 -19.87 7.10 -0.06
N PHE A 365 -20.71 7.81 0.71
CA PHE A 365 -21.38 9.02 0.23
C PHE A 365 -20.34 10.10 -0.13
N GLU A 366 -20.50 10.71 -1.31
CA GLU A 366 -19.46 11.58 -1.91
C GLU A 366 -19.10 12.81 -1.05
N VAL A 367 -20.08 13.42 -0.37
CA VAL A 367 -19.83 14.59 0.48
C VAL A 367 -19.01 14.19 1.69
N LEU A 368 -19.34 13.05 2.32
CA LEU A 368 -18.62 12.52 3.47
C LEU A 368 -17.16 12.18 3.11
N LEU A 369 -16.94 11.57 1.94
CA LEU A 369 -15.60 11.31 1.43
C LEU A 369 -14.80 12.61 1.25
N GLY A 370 -15.45 13.63 0.68
CA GLY A 370 -14.85 14.95 0.50
C GLY A 370 -14.45 15.61 1.82
N ASP A 371 -15.36 15.62 2.79
CA ASP A 371 -15.11 16.22 4.10
C ASP A 371 -13.99 15.48 4.86
N LEU A 372 -13.97 14.15 4.80
CA LEU A 372 -12.90 13.33 5.38
C LEU A 372 -11.54 13.68 4.77
N LEU A 373 -11.45 13.76 3.44
CA LEU A 373 -10.21 14.11 2.75
C LEU A 373 -9.74 15.53 3.09
N LYS A 374 -10.67 16.47 3.20
CA LYS A 374 -10.37 17.85 3.62
C LYS A 374 -9.75 17.90 5.01
N VAL A 375 -10.36 17.22 5.99
CA VAL A 375 -9.84 17.16 7.37
C VAL A 375 -8.46 16.50 7.40
N ILE A 376 -8.26 15.44 6.63
CA ILE A 376 -6.94 14.78 6.53
C ILE A 376 -5.88 15.74 5.95
N MET A 377 -6.23 16.48 4.90
CA MET A 377 -5.30 17.43 4.27
C MET A 377 -4.91 18.57 5.21
N GLU A 378 -5.87 19.13 5.94
CA GLU A 378 -5.65 20.30 6.78
C GLU A 378 -4.89 19.98 8.07
N SER A 379 -5.08 18.82 8.65
CA SER A 379 -4.62 18.52 10.01
C SER A 379 -4.01 17.14 10.20
N GLY A 380 -4.03 16.27 9.21
CA GLY A 380 -3.42 14.95 9.27
C GLY A 380 -1.89 15.01 9.21
N LYS A 381 -1.23 13.91 9.59
CA LYS A 381 0.23 13.83 9.64
C LYS A 381 0.81 12.81 8.66
N GLY A 382 0.13 11.69 8.41
CA GLY A 382 0.63 10.57 7.62
C GLY A 382 0.44 10.72 6.11
N GLN A 383 0.49 9.60 5.42
CA GLN A 383 0.37 9.52 3.96
C GLN A 383 -0.86 8.68 3.59
N LEU A 384 -1.71 9.21 2.73
CA LEU A 384 -2.86 8.51 2.15
C LEU A 384 -2.69 8.41 0.63
N VAL A 385 -2.72 7.18 0.11
CA VAL A 385 -2.82 6.90 -1.32
C VAL A 385 -4.15 6.23 -1.56
N PHE A 386 -4.92 6.71 -2.52
CA PHE A 386 -6.20 6.08 -2.82
C PHE A 386 -6.51 6.07 -4.31
N THR A 387 -7.30 5.11 -4.73
CA THR A 387 -7.96 5.14 -6.04
C THR A 387 -9.43 5.48 -5.85
N SER A 388 -10.02 6.18 -6.80
CA SER A 388 -11.43 6.56 -6.74
C SER A 388 -12.01 6.73 -8.14
N HIS A 389 -13.32 6.52 -8.25
CA HIS A 389 -14.14 6.89 -9.40
C HIS A 389 -15.05 8.10 -9.10
N ASN A 390 -15.20 8.46 -7.84
CA ASN A 390 -15.95 9.61 -7.39
C ASN A 390 -15.21 10.90 -7.73
N LEU A 391 -15.89 11.85 -8.35
CA LEU A 391 -15.26 13.09 -8.79
C LEU A 391 -15.22 14.20 -7.71
N ARG A 392 -15.87 14.00 -6.56
CA ARG A 392 -15.88 14.98 -5.48
C ARG A 392 -14.48 15.34 -4.94
N PRO A 393 -13.55 14.38 -4.77
CA PRO A 393 -12.20 14.72 -4.36
C PRO A 393 -11.45 15.65 -5.34
N LEU A 394 -11.80 15.64 -6.63
CA LEU A 394 -11.22 16.56 -7.63
C LEU A 394 -11.64 18.01 -7.42
N GLU A 395 -12.69 18.26 -6.66
CA GLU A 395 -13.16 19.62 -6.31
C GLU A 395 -12.48 20.15 -5.03
N ILE A 396 -11.90 19.26 -4.23
CA ILE A 396 -11.39 19.56 -2.89
C ILE A 396 -9.86 19.53 -2.84
N LEU A 397 -9.26 18.55 -3.51
CA LEU A 397 -7.82 18.34 -3.50
C LEU A 397 -7.13 19.23 -4.55
N ASP A 398 -5.94 19.69 -4.21
CA ASP A 398 -5.11 20.43 -5.14
C ASP A 398 -4.61 19.54 -6.31
N LYS A 399 -4.30 20.14 -7.45
CA LYS A 399 -3.82 19.44 -8.64
C LYS A 399 -2.60 18.53 -8.39
N GLN A 400 -1.74 18.91 -7.45
CA GLN A 400 -0.54 18.14 -7.07
C GLN A 400 -0.89 16.86 -6.28
N ASN A 401 -2.07 16.79 -5.69
CA ASN A 401 -2.57 15.65 -4.93
C ASN A 401 -3.32 14.64 -5.80
N ILE A 402 -3.46 14.92 -7.10
CA ILE A 402 -4.19 14.06 -8.04
C ILE A 402 -3.27 13.61 -9.16
N VAL A 403 -3.18 12.30 -9.32
CA VAL A 403 -2.48 11.64 -10.41
C VAL A 403 -3.52 11.02 -11.35
N PHE A 404 -3.40 11.32 -12.64
CA PHE A 404 -4.27 10.75 -13.67
C PHE A 404 -3.56 9.61 -14.38
N THR A 405 -4.28 8.51 -14.57
CA THR A 405 -3.77 7.40 -15.34
C THR A 405 -4.12 7.59 -16.82
N THR A 406 -3.18 7.28 -17.69
CA THR A 406 -3.31 7.42 -19.14
C THR A 406 -3.60 6.08 -19.81
N THR A 407 -3.93 6.08 -21.10
CA THR A 407 -4.00 4.88 -21.91
C THR A 407 -2.64 4.43 -22.44
N ASN A 408 -1.62 5.31 -22.39
CA ASN A 408 -0.25 4.98 -22.77
C ASN A 408 0.44 4.11 -21.67
N PRO A 409 0.82 2.86 -21.93
CA PRO A 409 1.45 2.01 -20.94
C PRO A 409 2.87 2.45 -20.56
N GLU A 410 3.55 3.22 -21.42
CA GLU A 410 4.92 3.70 -21.19
C GLU A 410 4.98 5.03 -20.41
N ASN A 411 3.85 5.74 -20.29
CA ASN A 411 3.73 6.96 -19.48
C ASN A 411 2.40 6.95 -18.75
N ARG A 412 2.29 6.05 -17.77
CA ARG A 412 1.01 5.66 -17.17
C ARG A 412 0.46 6.70 -16.19
N TYR A 413 1.29 7.45 -15.51
CA TYR A 413 0.90 8.35 -14.43
C TYR A 413 1.32 9.78 -14.74
N ILE A 414 0.35 10.70 -14.82
CA ILE A 414 0.61 12.10 -15.12
C ILE A 414 -0.19 13.04 -14.21
N HIS A 415 0.29 14.26 -14.08
CA HIS A 415 -0.51 15.39 -13.61
C HIS A 415 -1.02 16.18 -14.80
N LEU A 416 -2.26 16.68 -14.74
CA LEU A 416 -2.78 17.52 -15.82
C LEU A 416 -1.99 18.83 -15.92
N LYS A 417 -1.62 19.18 -17.16
CA LYS A 417 -0.90 20.41 -17.49
C LYS A 417 -1.87 21.56 -17.77
N ASN A 418 -1.33 22.80 -17.69
CA ASN A 418 -2.05 24.03 -18.03
C ASN A 418 -3.31 24.31 -17.18
N ILE A 419 -3.34 23.81 -15.93
CA ILE A 419 -4.42 24.09 -14.98
C ILE A 419 -4.01 25.30 -14.13
N ARG A 420 -4.83 26.37 -14.18
CA ARG A 420 -4.68 27.54 -13.30
C ARG A 420 -5.23 27.22 -11.91
N PRO A 421 -4.73 27.86 -10.84
CA PRO A 421 -5.24 27.64 -9.47
C PRO A 421 -6.74 27.89 -9.32
N THR A 422 -7.33 28.75 -10.17
CA THR A 422 -8.75 29.10 -10.16
C THR A 422 -9.63 28.08 -10.92
N ASN A 423 -9.04 27.13 -11.63
CA ASN A 423 -9.81 26.18 -12.42
C ASN A 423 -10.29 25.03 -11.52
N ASN A 424 -11.55 24.62 -11.69
CA ASN A 424 -12.06 23.40 -11.09
C ASN A 424 -11.41 22.17 -11.76
N LEU A 425 -10.69 21.36 -10.97
CA LEU A 425 -9.95 20.21 -11.49
C LEU A 425 -10.88 19.14 -12.08
N ARG A 426 -12.10 18.98 -11.52
CA ARG A 426 -13.14 18.09 -12.05
C ARG A 426 -13.49 18.47 -13.48
N ASP A 427 -13.77 19.76 -13.72
CA ASP A 427 -14.16 20.24 -15.05
C ASP A 427 -13.01 20.09 -16.04
N CYS A 428 -11.77 20.36 -15.60
CA CYS A 428 -10.58 20.15 -16.40
C CYS A 428 -10.41 18.67 -16.79
N TYR A 429 -10.65 17.75 -15.84
CA TYR A 429 -10.58 16.31 -16.10
C TYR A 429 -11.66 15.85 -17.08
N ILE A 430 -12.92 16.25 -16.88
CA ILE A 430 -14.03 15.92 -17.79
C ILE A 430 -13.75 16.47 -19.21
N ARG A 431 -13.23 17.69 -19.30
CA ARG A 431 -12.83 18.28 -20.58
C ARG A 431 -11.70 17.49 -21.23
N ALA A 432 -10.68 17.11 -20.49
CA ALA A 432 -9.56 16.32 -20.99
C ALA A 432 -10.00 14.94 -21.50
N LEU A 433 -10.98 14.31 -20.83
CA LEU A 433 -11.59 13.05 -21.29
C LEU A 433 -12.35 13.20 -22.61
N ASN A 434 -13.09 14.31 -22.80
CA ASN A 434 -14.00 14.48 -23.94
C ASN A 434 -13.32 15.13 -25.17
N ILE A 435 -12.39 16.06 -24.93
CA ILE A 435 -11.79 16.91 -25.97
C ILE A 435 -10.30 16.60 -26.15
N GLY A 436 -9.66 15.97 -25.16
CA GLY A 436 -8.22 15.79 -25.12
C GLY A 436 -7.50 17.06 -24.66
N GLY A 437 -6.34 17.36 -25.25
CA GLY A 437 -5.54 18.54 -24.93
C GLY A 437 -4.48 18.33 -23.84
N GLN A 438 -4.25 17.10 -23.45
CA GLN A 438 -3.10 16.66 -22.67
C GLN A 438 -2.10 15.94 -23.58
N ASP A 439 -0.84 15.84 -23.15
CA ASP A 439 0.21 15.17 -23.93
C ASP A 439 -0.11 13.67 -24.12
N GLU A 440 -0.81 13.08 -23.18
CA GLU A 440 -1.21 11.68 -23.18
C GLU A 440 -2.73 11.54 -23.14
N PRO A 441 -3.31 10.58 -23.85
CA PRO A 441 -4.75 10.33 -23.80
C PRO A 441 -5.15 9.69 -22.48
N LEU A 442 -6.15 10.28 -21.79
CA LEU A 442 -6.65 9.79 -20.49
C LEU A 442 -7.66 8.65 -20.64
N ALA A 443 -8.32 8.53 -21.76
CA ALA A 443 -9.29 7.49 -22.03
C ALA A 443 -9.29 7.09 -23.50
N THR A 444 -9.71 5.85 -23.75
CA THR A 444 -9.99 5.36 -25.11
C THR A 444 -11.37 5.79 -25.52
N GLU A 445 -11.52 6.34 -26.72
CA GLU A 445 -12.81 6.77 -27.27
C GLU A 445 -13.82 5.61 -27.33
N THR A 446 -14.99 5.83 -26.76
CA THR A 446 -16.07 4.84 -26.78
C THR A 446 -16.79 4.87 -28.13
N LYS A 447 -16.64 3.82 -28.92
CA LYS A 447 -17.33 3.69 -30.22
C LYS A 447 -18.77 3.21 -30.03
N PHE A 448 -19.70 4.12 -29.72
CA PHE A 448 -21.11 3.82 -29.46
C PHE A 448 -21.79 2.96 -30.53
N HIS A 449 -21.43 3.14 -31.83
CA HIS A 449 -21.97 2.34 -32.92
C HIS A 449 -21.58 0.86 -32.83
N LEU A 450 -20.37 0.55 -32.34
CA LEU A 450 -19.92 -0.83 -32.10
C LEU A 450 -20.68 -1.48 -30.96
N ILE A 451 -20.88 -0.74 -29.86
CA ILE A 451 -21.68 -1.22 -28.71
C ILE A 451 -23.10 -1.52 -29.14
N ARG A 452 -23.74 -0.59 -29.87
CA ARG A 452 -25.11 -0.78 -30.41
C ARG A 452 -25.22 -2.00 -31.29
N ARG A 453 -24.23 -2.21 -32.18
CA ARG A 453 -24.18 -3.38 -33.06
C ARG A 453 -24.00 -4.67 -32.25
N ALA A 454 -23.08 -4.69 -31.30
CA ALA A 454 -22.84 -5.85 -30.46
C ALA A 454 -24.09 -6.25 -29.66
N LEU A 455 -24.76 -5.27 -28.99
CA LEU A 455 -26.00 -5.52 -28.25
C LEU A 455 -27.11 -6.10 -29.12
N ARG A 456 -27.29 -5.58 -30.38
CA ARG A 456 -28.28 -6.13 -31.33
C ARG A 456 -27.93 -7.58 -31.70
N ASN A 457 -26.66 -7.85 -32.00
CA ASN A 457 -26.24 -9.19 -32.42
C ASN A 457 -26.27 -10.22 -31.26
N SER A 458 -26.12 -9.78 -30.04
CA SER A 458 -26.20 -10.67 -28.87
C SER A 458 -27.62 -11.07 -28.51
N GLY A 459 -28.64 -10.28 -28.92
CA GLY A 459 -30.06 -10.59 -28.70
C GLY A 459 -30.69 -11.50 -29.77
N VAL A 460 -29.98 -11.75 -30.87
CA VAL A 460 -30.46 -12.61 -31.98
C VAL A 460 -29.70 -13.94 -31.94
N LYS A 461 -29.95 -14.75 -30.93
CA LYS A 461 -29.80 -16.21 -30.98
C LYS A 461 -31.19 -16.81 -30.79
N ASP A 462 -32.05 -16.59 -31.74
CA ASP A 462 -33.23 -17.41 -31.90
C ASP A 462 -32.83 -18.61 -32.78
N GLY A 463 -33.25 -19.77 -32.28
CA GLY A 463 -33.03 -21.15 -32.60
C GLY A 463 -32.75 -21.66 -33.97
#